data_e4590b08ae052cc29c9d7af530a76e59
#
_entry.id   e4590b08ae052cc29c9d7af530a76e59
#
_cell.length_a   1.000
_cell.length_b   1.000
_cell.length_c   1.000
_cell.angle_alpha   90.00
_cell.angle_beta   90.00
_cell.angle_gamma   90.00
#
_symmetry.space_group_name_H-M   'P 1'
#
loop_
_entity.id
_entity.type
_entity.pdbx_description
1 polymer ?
#
loop_
_entity_poly.entity_id
_entity_poly.type
_entity_poly.pdbx_seq_one_letter_code
_entity_poly.pdbx_strand_id
1 'polypeptide(L)'
;MGRVADMMGRTHALSGLVAGVAMGQFVWHLDPAHVAVGAAVTAGAAVLPDIDHPDASVAGSFGFVTKGFAWLIEHVSGGHRHGTHSLVGVAVFSGAAYLAERHLHTPAGKIGLGLLLVLVLASGLRALKIGGHFGDLLAIGGAVAMLHSGFGVAGVPWAVAAGTATHLVGDMLTNEGIPIAWPLSRVHFRLLPEPLAFTTGTRPERWVVAPLMLAALAWLVAVVEKIVPAGRLPPH
;
A
#
# COMPACT_ATOMS: atom_id res chain seq x y z
N MET A 1 -7.14 -6.43 -21.62
CA MET A 1 -6.05 -6.22 -20.67
C MET A 1 -6.47 -5.49 -19.39
N GLY A 2 -7.24 -4.41 -19.43
CA GLY A 2 -7.59 -3.63 -18.22
C GLY A 2 -8.24 -4.37 -17.03
N ARG A 3 -8.97 -5.48 -17.24
CA ARG A 3 -9.62 -6.22 -16.14
C ARG A 3 -8.64 -7.02 -15.23
N VAL A 4 -7.51 -7.44 -15.74
CA VAL A 4 -6.53 -8.24 -14.97
C VAL A 4 -5.72 -7.31 -14.08
N ALA A 5 -5.22 -6.20 -14.60
CA ALA A 5 -4.49 -5.19 -13.83
C ALA A 5 -5.36 -4.58 -12.71
N ASP A 6 -6.65 -4.35 -12.98
CA ASP A 6 -7.64 -3.87 -11.99
C ASP A 6 -7.85 -4.86 -10.81
N MET A 7 -7.74 -6.16 -11.07
CA MET A 7 -7.92 -7.18 -10.03
C MET A 7 -6.68 -7.29 -9.14
N MET A 8 -5.48 -7.24 -9.73
CA MET A 8 -4.21 -7.27 -9.01
C MET A 8 -4.11 -6.13 -7.99
N GLY A 9 -4.33 -4.89 -8.41
CA GLY A 9 -4.27 -3.74 -7.52
C GLY A 9 -5.27 -3.84 -6.35
N ARG A 10 -6.47 -4.38 -6.59
CA ARG A 10 -7.49 -4.56 -5.54
C ARG A 10 -7.05 -5.56 -4.46
N THR A 11 -6.48 -6.68 -4.85
CA THR A 11 -6.02 -7.70 -3.91
C THR A 11 -4.85 -7.19 -3.08
N HIS A 12 -3.91 -6.46 -3.68
CA HIS A 12 -2.82 -5.81 -2.96
C HIS A 12 -3.32 -4.73 -1.99
N ALA A 13 -4.27 -3.88 -2.40
CA ALA A 13 -4.85 -2.89 -1.50
C ALA A 13 -5.60 -3.54 -0.31
N LEU A 14 -6.36 -4.62 -0.55
CA LEU A 14 -7.02 -5.38 0.51
C LEU A 14 -6.02 -6.03 1.46
N SER A 15 -4.95 -6.66 0.94
CA SER A 15 -3.90 -7.25 1.78
C SER A 15 -3.18 -6.19 2.61
N GLY A 16 -2.90 -5.03 2.02
CA GLY A 16 -2.34 -3.90 2.74
C GLY A 16 -3.27 -3.38 3.84
N LEU A 17 -4.59 -3.32 3.58
CA LEU A 17 -5.58 -2.93 4.59
C LEU A 17 -5.59 -3.91 5.78
N VAL A 18 -5.63 -5.22 5.50
CA VAL A 18 -5.57 -6.28 6.52
C VAL A 18 -4.27 -6.18 7.31
N ALA A 19 -3.13 -6.04 6.64
CA ALA A 19 -1.82 -5.92 7.29
C ALA A 19 -1.75 -4.65 8.15
N GLY A 20 -2.25 -3.52 7.67
CA GLY A 20 -2.26 -2.26 8.40
C GLY A 20 -3.08 -2.33 9.68
N VAL A 21 -4.29 -2.93 9.63
CA VAL A 21 -5.11 -3.14 10.83
C VAL A 21 -4.41 -4.10 11.80
N ALA A 22 -3.89 -5.23 11.31
CA ALA A 22 -3.23 -6.22 12.15
C ALA A 22 -1.98 -5.64 12.83
N MET A 23 -1.12 -4.95 12.08
CA MET A 23 0.09 -4.35 12.64
C MET A 23 -0.23 -3.20 13.60
N GLY A 24 -1.18 -2.34 13.25
CA GLY A 24 -1.62 -1.24 14.11
C GLY A 24 -2.14 -1.75 15.45
N GLN A 25 -2.94 -2.81 15.44
CA GLN A 25 -3.57 -3.36 16.63
C GLN A 25 -2.60 -4.22 17.46
N PHE A 26 -1.90 -5.18 16.82
CA PHE A 26 -1.17 -6.23 17.55
C PHE A 26 0.33 -5.99 17.69
N VAL A 27 0.91 -5.16 16.84
CA VAL A 27 2.35 -4.86 16.87
C VAL A 27 2.61 -3.50 17.52
N TRP A 28 1.87 -2.47 17.07
CA TRP A 28 2.09 -1.10 17.54
C TRP A 28 1.12 -0.66 18.63
N HIS A 29 0.09 -1.46 18.94
CA HIS A 29 -0.89 -1.19 19.99
C HIS A 29 -1.53 0.21 19.91
N LEU A 30 -1.85 0.64 18.68
CA LEU A 30 -2.42 1.95 18.40
C LEU A 30 -3.91 2.00 18.80
N ASP A 31 -4.41 3.19 19.09
CA ASP A 31 -5.84 3.41 19.23
C ASP A 31 -6.57 3.25 17.88
N PRO A 32 -7.89 3.03 17.89
CA PRO A 32 -8.66 2.73 16.68
C PRO A 32 -8.54 3.78 15.56
N ALA A 33 -8.40 5.06 15.91
CA ALA A 33 -8.30 6.12 14.91
C ALA A 33 -6.93 6.07 14.20
N HIS A 34 -5.83 5.86 14.94
CA HIS A 34 -4.50 5.67 14.35
C HIS A 34 -4.42 4.36 13.55
N VAL A 35 -5.08 3.26 14.02
CA VAL A 35 -5.20 2.02 13.26
C VAL A 35 -5.87 2.28 11.91
N ALA A 36 -7.00 3.00 11.90
CA ALA A 36 -7.75 3.30 10.67
C ALA A 36 -6.92 4.11 9.66
N VAL A 37 -6.25 5.17 10.12
CA VAL A 37 -5.39 6.01 9.27
C VAL A 37 -4.18 5.21 8.78
N GLY A 38 -3.50 4.50 9.66
CA GLY A 38 -2.36 3.64 9.30
C GLY A 38 -2.74 2.57 8.29
N ALA A 39 -3.89 1.91 8.48
CA ALA A 39 -4.40 0.91 7.55
C ALA A 39 -4.74 1.49 6.17
N ALA A 40 -5.32 2.70 6.11
CA ALA A 40 -5.58 3.37 4.83
C ALA A 40 -4.28 3.70 4.08
N VAL A 41 -3.26 4.19 4.78
CA VAL A 41 -1.94 4.44 4.19
C VAL A 41 -1.28 3.13 3.74
N THR A 42 -1.32 2.08 4.58
CA THR A 42 -0.75 0.76 4.25
C THR A 42 -1.44 0.14 3.04
N ALA A 43 -2.77 0.26 2.93
CA ALA A 43 -3.53 -0.23 1.78
C ALA A 43 -3.08 0.44 0.46
N GLY A 44 -2.91 1.75 0.48
CA GLY A 44 -2.43 2.46 -0.70
C GLY A 44 -0.95 2.19 -0.99
N ALA A 45 -0.12 2.08 0.04
CA ALA A 45 1.29 1.75 -0.10
C ALA A 45 1.51 0.33 -0.66
N ALA A 46 0.58 -0.59 -0.41
CA ALA A 46 0.59 -1.92 -1.02
C ALA A 46 0.31 -1.91 -2.54
N VAL A 47 0.03 -0.77 -3.14
CA VAL A 47 -0.11 -0.63 -4.60
C VAL A 47 1.08 0.12 -5.21
N LEU A 48 1.95 0.73 -4.38
CA LEU A 48 3.08 1.53 -4.86
C LEU A 48 4.08 0.77 -5.74
N PRO A 49 4.47 -0.49 -5.43
CA PRO A 49 5.43 -1.20 -6.28
C PRO A 49 5.01 -1.28 -7.74
N ASP A 50 3.71 -1.40 -8.02
CA ASP A 50 3.14 -1.40 -9.38
C ASP A 50 3.24 -0.05 -10.11
N ILE A 51 3.83 0.99 -9.51
CA ILE A 51 4.04 2.28 -10.17
C ILE A 51 4.93 2.16 -11.41
N ASP A 52 5.72 1.11 -11.52
CA ASP A 52 6.52 0.76 -12.69
C ASP A 52 5.70 0.15 -13.85
N HIS A 53 4.37 0.03 -13.71
CA HIS A 53 3.49 -0.46 -14.76
C HIS A 53 2.53 0.64 -15.21
N PRO A 54 2.58 1.11 -16.48
CA PRO A 54 1.78 2.25 -16.95
C PRO A 54 0.26 2.06 -16.85
N ASP A 55 -0.21 0.81 -16.87
CA ASP A 55 -1.63 0.46 -16.77
C ASP A 55 -2.11 0.18 -15.35
N ALA A 56 -1.21 0.26 -14.35
CA ALA A 56 -1.59 0.07 -12.95
C ALA A 56 -2.45 1.23 -12.43
N SER A 57 -3.26 0.95 -11.41
CA SER A 57 -4.13 1.96 -10.78
C SER A 57 -3.35 3.15 -10.24
N VAL A 58 -2.16 2.92 -9.70
CA VAL A 58 -1.27 3.97 -9.18
C VAL A 58 -0.74 4.86 -10.30
N ALA A 59 -0.34 4.30 -11.44
CA ALA A 59 0.12 5.06 -12.61
C ALA A 59 -1.00 5.88 -13.25
N GLY A 60 -2.25 5.43 -13.13
CA GLY A 60 -3.44 6.13 -13.62
C GLY A 60 -3.95 7.24 -12.69
N SER A 61 -3.38 7.44 -11.49
CA SER A 61 -3.95 8.31 -10.45
C SER A 61 -4.09 9.77 -10.87
N PHE A 62 -3.10 10.34 -11.56
CA PHE A 62 -3.12 11.74 -12.01
C PHE A 62 -2.81 11.89 -13.51
N GLY A 63 -3.36 10.98 -14.32
CA GLY A 63 -3.31 11.05 -15.79
C GLY A 63 -1.90 10.97 -16.36
N PHE A 64 -1.56 11.89 -17.28
CA PHE A 64 -0.28 11.86 -17.98
C PHE A 64 0.95 12.10 -17.07
N VAL A 65 0.78 12.81 -15.95
CA VAL A 65 1.87 13.09 -15.02
C VAL A 65 2.37 11.80 -14.35
N THR A 66 1.43 11.04 -13.77
CA THR A 66 1.79 9.76 -13.12
C THR A 66 2.18 8.68 -14.13
N LYS A 67 1.60 8.69 -15.33
CA LYS A 67 2.02 7.77 -16.40
C LYS A 67 3.46 8.06 -16.89
N GLY A 68 3.82 9.33 -17.06
CA GLY A 68 5.18 9.71 -17.39
C GLY A 68 6.19 9.32 -16.31
N PHE A 69 5.79 9.49 -15.04
CA PHE A 69 6.59 9.06 -13.89
C PHE A 69 6.72 7.54 -13.81
N ALA A 70 5.64 6.80 -14.06
CA ALA A 70 5.64 5.34 -14.13
C ALA A 70 6.60 4.83 -15.21
N TRP A 71 6.56 5.43 -16.40
CA TRP A 71 7.48 5.11 -17.48
C TRP A 71 8.95 5.34 -17.08
N LEU A 72 9.24 6.47 -16.43
CA LEU A 72 10.58 6.76 -15.93
C LEU A 72 11.04 5.72 -14.91
N ILE A 73 10.18 5.39 -13.94
CA ILE A 73 10.48 4.39 -12.90
C ILE A 73 10.74 3.02 -13.54
N GLU A 74 9.91 2.58 -14.47
CA GLU A 74 10.10 1.33 -15.20
C GLU A 74 11.50 1.24 -15.82
N HIS A 75 11.94 2.32 -16.48
CA HIS A 75 13.27 2.35 -17.12
C HIS A 75 14.42 2.34 -16.11
N VAL A 76 14.30 3.11 -15.00
CA VAL A 76 15.35 3.21 -13.98
C VAL A 76 15.40 1.95 -13.10
N SER A 77 14.26 1.33 -12.83
CA SER A 77 14.17 0.12 -11.99
C SER A 77 14.59 -1.17 -12.71
N GLY A 78 14.87 -1.10 -14.02
CA GLY A 78 15.28 -2.26 -14.81
C GLY A 78 14.13 -3.05 -15.41
N GLY A 79 12.93 -2.45 -15.47
CA GLY A 79 11.71 -3.04 -16.01
C GLY A 79 10.68 -3.38 -14.94
N HIS A 80 9.47 -3.73 -15.38
CA HIS A 80 8.39 -4.14 -14.48
C HIS A 80 8.81 -5.36 -13.64
N ARG A 81 8.43 -5.36 -12.36
CA ARG A 81 8.78 -6.38 -11.36
C ARG A 81 10.28 -6.56 -11.09
N HIS A 82 11.07 -5.47 -11.16
CA HIS A 82 12.49 -5.50 -10.79
C HIS A 82 12.75 -4.65 -9.54
N GLY A 83 13.28 -3.42 -9.69
CA GLY A 83 13.71 -2.61 -8.57
C GLY A 83 12.60 -2.25 -7.59
N THR A 84 11.42 -1.90 -8.08
CA THR A 84 10.23 -1.59 -7.25
C THR A 84 9.70 -2.80 -6.47
N HIS A 85 9.86 -4.01 -7.01
CA HIS A 85 9.44 -5.29 -6.43
C HIS A 85 10.59 -6.01 -5.71
N SER A 86 11.47 -5.26 -5.06
CA SER A 86 12.62 -5.78 -4.33
C SER A 86 12.75 -5.12 -2.96
N LEU A 87 13.64 -5.64 -2.12
CA LEU A 87 13.97 -5.00 -0.84
C LEU A 87 14.49 -3.56 -1.03
N VAL A 88 15.15 -3.29 -2.16
CA VAL A 88 15.58 -1.92 -2.51
C VAL A 88 14.36 -1.03 -2.74
N GLY A 89 13.33 -1.51 -3.43
CA GLY A 89 12.07 -0.78 -3.62
C GLY A 89 11.40 -0.42 -2.29
N VAL A 90 11.30 -1.39 -1.38
CA VAL A 90 10.77 -1.15 -0.01
C VAL A 90 11.59 -0.05 0.69
N ALA A 91 12.93 -0.15 0.65
CA ALA A 91 13.80 0.83 1.28
C ALA A 91 13.68 2.23 0.65
N VAL A 92 13.54 2.31 -0.68
CA VAL A 92 13.37 3.59 -1.40
C VAL A 92 12.04 4.25 -1.04
N PHE A 93 10.92 3.52 -1.11
CA PHE A 93 9.60 4.09 -0.79
C PHE A 93 9.49 4.50 0.68
N SER A 94 9.90 3.63 1.61
CA SER A 94 9.85 3.94 3.04
C SER A 94 10.87 5.00 3.44
N GLY A 95 12.06 4.99 2.83
CA GLY A 95 13.09 6.00 3.02
C GLY A 95 12.65 7.38 2.54
N ALA A 96 11.99 7.47 1.37
CA ALA A 96 11.41 8.72 0.88
C ALA A 96 10.34 9.27 1.85
N ALA A 97 9.46 8.39 2.35
CA ALA A 97 8.47 8.76 3.36
C ALA A 97 9.13 9.27 4.66
N TYR A 98 10.15 8.56 5.14
CA TYR A 98 10.91 8.93 6.33
C TYR A 98 11.63 10.27 6.17
N LEU A 99 12.29 10.50 5.05
CA LEU A 99 12.98 11.76 4.79
C LEU A 99 11.99 12.93 4.70
N ALA A 100 10.85 12.74 4.05
CA ALA A 100 9.83 13.77 3.95
C ALA A 100 9.21 14.08 5.33
N GLU A 101 8.92 13.06 6.14
CA GLU A 101 8.41 13.20 7.50
C GLU A 101 9.43 13.91 8.40
N ARG A 102 10.67 13.48 8.39
CA ARG A 102 11.74 14.08 9.20
C ARG A 102 11.97 15.57 8.88
N HIS A 103 11.69 16.00 7.66
CA HIS A 103 11.86 17.38 7.19
C HIS A 103 10.54 18.17 7.13
N LEU A 104 9.52 17.78 7.87
CA LEU A 104 8.21 18.48 7.89
C LEU A 104 8.27 19.94 8.32
N HIS A 105 9.34 20.34 9.01
CA HIS A 105 9.58 21.75 9.34
C HIS A 105 9.93 22.61 8.11
N THR A 106 10.26 21.98 6.97
CA THR A 106 10.58 22.67 5.71
C THR A 106 9.41 22.60 4.73
N PRO A 107 9.28 23.58 3.80
CA PRO A 107 8.31 23.50 2.71
C PRO A 107 8.48 22.26 1.85
N ALA A 108 9.72 21.87 1.56
CA ALA A 108 10.02 20.69 0.73
C ALA A 108 9.54 19.39 1.38
N GLY A 109 9.77 19.20 2.68
CA GLY A 109 9.28 18.03 3.43
C GLY A 109 7.75 17.97 3.47
N LYS A 110 7.07 19.11 3.72
CA LYS A 110 5.61 19.18 3.67
C LYS A 110 5.03 18.83 2.31
N ILE A 111 5.61 19.40 1.24
CA ILE A 111 5.19 19.11 -0.13
C ILE A 111 5.46 17.65 -0.46
N GLY A 112 6.66 17.13 -0.17
CA GLY A 112 7.04 15.76 -0.46
C GLY A 112 6.12 14.75 0.24
N LEU A 113 5.87 14.92 1.54
CA LEU A 113 4.98 14.04 2.28
C LEU A 113 3.52 14.19 1.81
N GLY A 114 3.09 15.41 1.52
CA GLY A 114 1.74 15.67 0.98
C GLY A 114 1.50 14.97 -0.35
N LEU A 115 2.43 15.09 -1.28
CA LEU A 115 2.35 14.40 -2.58
C LEU A 115 2.36 12.88 -2.42
N LEU A 116 3.21 12.35 -1.54
CA LEU A 116 3.24 10.91 -1.24
C LEU A 116 1.91 10.44 -0.64
N LEU A 117 1.37 11.14 0.36
CA LEU A 117 0.09 10.80 0.98
C LEU A 117 -1.06 10.84 -0.04
N VAL A 118 -1.12 11.89 -0.86
CA VAL A 118 -2.14 11.99 -1.92
C VAL A 118 -2.01 10.82 -2.89
N LEU A 119 -0.79 10.50 -3.35
CA LEU A 119 -0.55 9.38 -4.26
C LEU A 119 -0.99 8.05 -3.63
N VAL A 120 -0.56 7.78 -2.40
CA VAL A 120 -0.87 6.53 -1.68
C VAL A 120 -2.36 6.40 -1.44
N LEU A 121 -3.01 7.42 -0.85
CA LEU A 121 -4.45 7.36 -0.55
C LEU A 121 -5.29 7.25 -1.82
N ALA A 122 -4.99 8.05 -2.86
CA ALA A 122 -5.70 7.97 -4.13
C ALA A 122 -5.53 6.60 -4.80
N SER A 123 -4.32 6.03 -4.78
CA SER A 123 -4.05 4.69 -5.35
C SER A 123 -4.82 3.59 -4.62
N GLY A 124 -4.85 3.63 -3.28
CA GLY A 124 -5.63 2.69 -2.48
C GLY A 124 -7.13 2.77 -2.75
N LEU A 125 -7.70 3.98 -2.74
CA LEU A 125 -9.12 4.21 -3.03
C LEU A 125 -9.49 3.74 -4.43
N ARG A 126 -8.66 4.05 -5.44
CA ARG A 126 -8.88 3.60 -6.82
C ARG A 126 -8.79 2.08 -6.95
N ALA A 127 -7.79 1.45 -6.34
CA ALA A 127 -7.64 -0.01 -6.35
C ALA A 127 -8.85 -0.70 -5.71
N LEU A 128 -9.39 -0.15 -4.64
CA LEU A 128 -10.61 -0.62 -3.98
C LEU A 128 -11.91 -0.23 -4.70
N LYS A 129 -11.82 0.54 -5.80
CA LYS A 129 -12.96 1.08 -6.57
C LYS A 129 -13.87 2.00 -5.76
N ILE A 130 -13.27 2.74 -4.83
CA ILE A 130 -13.97 3.72 -4.00
C ILE A 130 -13.86 5.10 -4.65
N GLY A 131 -14.97 5.60 -5.17
CA GLY A 131 -15.23 7.02 -5.33
C GLY A 131 -14.79 7.75 -6.60
N GLY A 132 -14.11 7.17 -7.59
CA GLY A 132 -13.73 7.92 -8.81
C GLY A 132 -13.10 9.30 -8.47
N HIS A 133 -13.60 10.40 -9.06
CA HIS A 133 -13.15 11.76 -8.72
C HIS A 133 -13.39 12.15 -7.25
N PHE A 134 -14.43 11.62 -6.62
CA PHE A 134 -14.67 11.81 -5.18
C PHE A 134 -13.59 11.15 -4.34
N GLY A 135 -13.08 9.98 -4.76
CA GLY A 135 -11.92 9.33 -4.13
C GLY A 135 -10.66 10.19 -4.17
N ASP A 136 -10.43 10.92 -5.27
CA ASP A 136 -9.29 11.84 -5.38
C ASP A 136 -9.42 13.01 -4.41
N LEU A 137 -10.62 13.58 -4.28
CA LEU A 137 -10.90 14.65 -3.31
C LEU A 137 -10.72 14.15 -1.86
N LEU A 138 -11.17 12.94 -1.55
CA LEU A 138 -10.94 12.31 -0.24
C LEU A 138 -9.45 12.10 0.05
N ALA A 139 -8.67 11.67 -0.96
CA ALA A 139 -7.23 11.49 -0.81
C ALA A 139 -6.51 12.82 -0.53
N ILE A 140 -6.86 13.87 -1.27
CA ILE A 140 -6.31 15.22 -1.08
C ILE A 140 -6.74 15.76 0.30
N GLY A 141 -8.02 15.69 0.64
CA GLY A 141 -8.55 16.14 1.92
C GLY A 141 -7.92 15.41 3.10
N GLY A 142 -7.78 14.09 3.00
CA GLY A 142 -7.12 13.26 4.01
C GLY A 142 -5.64 13.62 4.19
N ALA A 143 -4.89 13.79 3.11
CA ALA A 143 -3.50 14.20 3.15
C ALA A 143 -3.33 15.59 3.80
N VAL A 144 -4.17 16.56 3.42
CA VAL A 144 -4.18 17.91 4.00
C VAL A 144 -4.53 17.85 5.48
N ALA A 145 -5.56 17.08 5.86
CA ALA A 145 -5.97 16.93 7.26
C ALA A 145 -4.85 16.31 8.11
N MET A 146 -4.18 15.25 7.63
CA MET A 146 -3.04 14.65 8.31
C MET A 146 -1.89 15.64 8.50
N LEU A 147 -1.51 16.37 7.45
CA LEU A 147 -0.42 17.35 7.52
C LEU A 147 -0.76 18.54 8.43
N HIS A 148 -2.01 18.98 8.44
CA HIS A 148 -2.45 20.12 9.24
C HIS A 148 -2.54 19.75 10.72
N SER A 149 -3.11 18.61 11.05
CA SER A 149 -3.28 18.14 12.44
C SER A 149 -2.04 17.43 12.99
N GLY A 150 -1.13 16.96 12.15
CA GLY A 150 -0.04 16.06 12.55
C GLY A 150 -0.50 14.63 12.86
N PHE A 151 -1.81 14.35 12.79
CA PHE A 151 -2.38 13.07 13.18
C PHE A 151 -1.92 11.93 12.26
N GLY A 152 -1.32 10.89 12.84
CA GLY A 152 -0.85 9.70 12.14
C GLY A 152 0.40 9.90 11.26
N VAL A 153 0.94 11.11 11.17
CA VAL A 153 2.05 11.45 10.27
C VAL A 153 3.33 10.68 10.60
N ALA A 154 3.69 10.55 11.88
CA ALA A 154 4.87 9.81 12.33
C ALA A 154 4.81 8.30 11.98
N GLY A 155 3.61 7.76 11.79
CA GLY A 155 3.40 6.38 11.36
C GLY A 155 3.54 6.14 9.86
N VAL A 156 3.56 7.20 9.03
CA VAL A 156 3.54 7.07 7.56
C VAL A 156 4.73 6.25 7.01
N PRO A 157 5.99 6.47 7.43
CA PRO A 157 7.11 5.67 6.94
C PRO A 157 6.94 4.17 7.21
N TRP A 158 6.44 3.82 8.38
CA TRP A 158 6.18 2.44 8.78
C TRP A 158 5.01 1.82 8.02
N ALA A 159 3.94 2.58 7.81
CA ALA A 159 2.79 2.16 7.01
C ALA A 159 3.20 1.94 5.54
N VAL A 160 4.08 2.79 4.99
CA VAL A 160 4.62 2.62 3.63
C VAL A 160 5.51 1.38 3.57
N ALA A 161 6.40 1.17 4.53
CA ALA A 161 7.23 -0.04 4.59
C ALA A 161 6.38 -1.31 4.68
N ALA A 162 5.37 -1.33 5.56
CA ALA A 162 4.47 -2.46 5.73
C ALA A 162 3.65 -2.75 4.46
N GLY A 163 3.11 -1.72 3.82
CA GLY A 163 2.31 -1.87 2.59
C GLY A 163 3.15 -2.41 1.43
N THR A 164 4.29 -1.79 1.16
CA THR A 164 5.20 -2.25 0.10
C THR A 164 5.73 -3.66 0.36
N ALA A 165 6.08 -4.00 1.60
CA ALA A 165 6.47 -5.36 1.97
C ALA A 165 5.32 -6.37 1.79
N THR A 166 4.09 -5.99 2.16
CA THR A 166 2.89 -6.83 1.95
C THR A 166 2.64 -7.11 0.47
N HIS A 167 2.85 -6.12 -0.40
CA HIS A 167 2.80 -6.32 -1.85
C HIS A 167 3.80 -7.40 -2.30
N LEU A 168 5.07 -7.26 -1.90
CA LEU A 168 6.11 -8.22 -2.25
C LEU A 168 5.76 -9.65 -1.79
N VAL A 169 5.24 -9.79 -0.58
CA VAL A 169 4.77 -11.08 -0.07
C VAL A 169 3.64 -11.62 -0.95
N GLY A 170 2.68 -10.79 -1.32
CA GLY A 170 1.59 -11.16 -2.23
C GLY A 170 2.11 -11.71 -3.56
N ASP A 171 3.05 -11.03 -4.18
CA ASP A 171 3.65 -11.47 -5.44
C ASP A 171 4.49 -12.74 -5.32
N MET A 172 5.18 -12.94 -4.19
CA MET A 172 5.89 -14.20 -3.93
C MET A 172 4.97 -15.41 -3.75
N LEU A 173 3.68 -15.21 -3.48
CA LEU A 173 2.68 -16.28 -3.44
C LEU A 173 2.17 -16.67 -4.83
N THR A 174 2.54 -15.91 -5.86
CA THR A 174 2.14 -16.17 -7.25
C THR A 174 3.13 -17.06 -7.99
N ASN A 175 2.68 -17.61 -9.14
CA ASN A 175 3.51 -18.45 -10.00
C ASN A 175 4.71 -17.69 -10.60
N GLU A 176 4.61 -16.39 -10.75
CA GLU A 176 5.68 -15.57 -11.34
C GLU A 176 6.77 -15.24 -10.33
N GLY A 177 6.42 -14.99 -9.06
CA GLY A 177 7.35 -14.53 -8.04
C GLY A 177 7.98 -13.18 -8.36
N ILE A 178 8.99 -12.79 -7.60
CA ILE A 178 9.72 -11.51 -7.76
C ILE A 178 11.22 -11.65 -7.48
N PRO A 179 12.08 -10.82 -8.10
CA PRO A 179 13.51 -10.80 -7.81
C PRO A 179 13.79 -9.97 -6.54
N ILE A 180 13.41 -10.50 -5.37
CA ILE A 180 13.47 -9.81 -4.08
C ILE A 180 14.86 -9.23 -3.75
N ALA A 181 15.93 -9.89 -4.22
CA ALA A 181 17.32 -9.48 -4.00
C ALA A 181 17.89 -8.60 -5.12
N TRP A 182 17.07 -8.04 -6.02
CA TRP A 182 17.56 -7.10 -7.03
C TRP A 182 18.25 -5.89 -6.38
N PRO A 183 19.37 -5.35 -6.92
CA PRO A 183 20.05 -5.69 -8.17
C PRO A 183 21.07 -6.82 -8.08
N LEU A 184 21.30 -7.38 -6.89
CA LEU A 184 22.31 -8.43 -6.66
C LEU A 184 21.97 -9.73 -7.34
N SER A 185 20.66 -10.02 -7.46
CA SER A 185 20.15 -11.22 -8.12
C SER A 185 18.85 -10.90 -8.87
N ARG A 186 18.71 -11.49 -10.07
CA ARG A 186 17.47 -11.44 -10.88
C ARG A 186 16.67 -12.73 -10.76
N VAL A 187 17.05 -13.64 -9.87
CA VAL A 187 16.30 -14.87 -9.63
C VAL A 187 14.99 -14.55 -8.97
N HIS A 188 13.88 -15.02 -9.57
CA HIS A 188 12.55 -14.84 -9.00
C HIS A 188 12.35 -15.81 -7.84
N PHE A 189 12.04 -15.27 -6.70
CA PHE A 189 11.75 -15.99 -5.48
C PHE A 189 10.25 -16.22 -5.34
N ARG A 190 9.84 -17.43 -4.98
CA ARG A 190 8.46 -17.85 -4.72
C ARG A 190 8.36 -18.48 -3.36
N LEU A 191 7.29 -18.20 -2.62
CA LEU A 191 7.02 -18.81 -1.32
C LEU A 191 6.26 -20.11 -1.42
N LEU A 192 5.48 -20.30 -2.50
CA LEU A 192 4.66 -21.48 -2.69
C LEU A 192 5.16 -22.32 -3.88
N PRO A 193 5.14 -23.66 -3.76
CA PRO A 193 5.38 -24.56 -4.89
C PRO A 193 4.24 -24.46 -5.91
N GLU A 194 4.51 -24.83 -7.17
CA GLU A 194 3.59 -24.69 -8.32
C GLU A 194 2.13 -25.10 -8.07
N PRO A 195 1.81 -26.23 -7.43
CA PRO A 195 0.40 -26.58 -7.29
C PRO A 195 -0.37 -25.71 -6.31
N LEU A 196 0.33 -24.99 -5.42
CA LEU A 196 -0.26 -24.10 -4.40
C LEU A 196 -0.15 -22.61 -4.79
N ALA A 197 0.78 -22.27 -5.68
CA ALA A 197 0.91 -20.91 -6.18
C ALA A 197 -0.22 -20.62 -7.18
N PHE A 198 -0.73 -19.41 -7.17
CA PHE A 198 -1.81 -19.01 -8.07
C PHE A 198 -1.32 -17.97 -9.08
N THR A 199 -2.03 -17.87 -10.19
CA THR A 199 -1.79 -16.82 -11.18
C THR A 199 -2.73 -15.65 -10.87
N THR A 200 -2.18 -14.44 -10.80
CA THR A 200 -2.95 -13.21 -10.61
C THR A 200 -4.00 -13.02 -11.70
N GLY A 201 -5.16 -12.47 -11.35
CA GLY A 201 -6.28 -12.30 -12.27
C GLY A 201 -7.13 -13.56 -12.50
N THR A 202 -6.84 -14.66 -11.81
CA THR A 202 -7.56 -15.93 -12.00
C THR A 202 -8.68 -16.19 -11.00
N ARG A 203 -9.44 -17.28 -11.22
CA ARG A 203 -10.54 -17.68 -10.32
C ARG A 203 -10.12 -17.90 -8.87
N PRO A 204 -8.96 -18.52 -8.54
CA PRO A 204 -8.52 -18.66 -7.15
C PRO A 204 -8.37 -17.34 -6.42
N GLU A 205 -7.79 -16.33 -7.05
CA GLU A 205 -7.67 -15.00 -6.43
C GLU A 205 -9.05 -14.41 -6.10
N ARG A 206 -9.98 -14.47 -7.06
CA ARG A 206 -11.33 -13.89 -6.90
C ARG A 206 -12.19 -14.62 -5.88
N TRP A 207 -12.17 -15.96 -5.90
CA TRP A 207 -13.11 -16.78 -5.15
C TRP A 207 -12.56 -17.31 -3.82
N VAL A 208 -11.24 -17.25 -3.62
CA VAL A 208 -10.60 -17.74 -2.39
C VAL A 208 -9.86 -16.60 -1.69
N VAL A 209 -8.86 -16.00 -2.35
CA VAL A 209 -7.97 -15.02 -1.70
C VAL A 209 -8.72 -13.76 -1.26
N ALA A 210 -9.47 -13.13 -2.15
CA ALA A 210 -10.19 -11.90 -1.82
C ALA A 210 -11.29 -12.11 -0.76
N PRO A 211 -12.12 -13.15 -0.79
CA PRO A 211 -13.08 -13.43 0.30
C PRO A 211 -12.40 -13.73 1.63
N LEU A 212 -11.30 -14.47 1.65
CA LEU A 212 -10.52 -14.72 2.88
C LEU A 212 -9.95 -13.43 3.47
N MET A 213 -9.45 -12.53 2.65
CA MET A 213 -8.97 -11.22 3.11
C MET A 213 -10.11 -10.36 3.67
N LEU A 214 -11.29 -10.36 3.03
CA LEU A 214 -12.46 -9.66 3.55
C LEU A 214 -12.95 -10.25 4.88
N ALA A 215 -12.94 -11.57 5.00
CA ALA A 215 -13.30 -12.24 6.27
C ALA A 215 -12.28 -11.93 7.37
N ALA A 216 -10.97 -11.94 7.04
CA ALA A 216 -9.91 -11.55 7.96
C ALA A 216 -10.05 -10.10 8.41
N LEU A 217 -10.34 -9.19 7.48
CA LEU A 217 -10.58 -7.78 7.79
C LEU A 217 -11.80 -7.59 8.70
N ALA A 218 -12.90 -8.24 8.40
CA ALA A 218 -14.10 -8.18 9.23
C ALA A 218 -13.86 -8.71 10.65
N TRP A 219 -13.10 -9.81 10.76
CA TRP A 219 -12.70 -10.36 12.06
C TRP A 219 -11.78 -9.41 12.83
N LEU A 220 -10.78 -8.84 12.17
CA LEU A 220 -9.85 -7.86 12.78
C LEU A 220 -10.60 -6.62 13.27
N VAL A 221 -11.50 -6.06 12.48
CA VAL A 221 -12.33 -4.91 12.88
C VAL A 221 -13.18 -5.27 14.10
N ALA A 222 -13.82 -6.44 14.11
CA ALA A 222 -14.60 -6.89 15.25
C ALA A 222 -13.75 -7.08 16.52
N VAL A 223 -12.49 -7.52 16.38
CA VAL A 223 -11.55 -7.62 17.49
C VAL A 223 -11.14 -6.24 18.00
N VAL A 224 -10.84 -5.30 17.11
CA VAL A 224 -10.50 -3.91 17.47
C VAL A 224 -11.66 -3.25 18.24
N GLU A 225 -12.88 -3.38 17.77
CA GLU A 225 -14.06 -2.84 18.44
C GLU A 225 -14.32 -3.47 19.82
N LYS A 226 -14.00 -4.76 20.01
CA LYS A 226 -14.18 -5.46 21.30
C LYS A 226 -13.10 -5.12 22.33
N ILE A 227 -11.87 -4.81 21.90
CA ILE A 227 -10.74 -4.49 22.78
C ILE A 227 -10.87 -3.06 23.33
N VAL A 228 -11.63 -2.19 22.68
CA VAL A 228 -11.92 -0.82 23.17
C VAL A 228 -13.40 -0.74 23.57
N PRO A 229 -13.76 -1.14 24.80
CA PRO A 229 -15.10 -0.83 25.29
C PRO A 229 -15.27 0.70 25.33
N ALA A 230 -16.37 1.18 24.78
CA ALA A 230 -16.72 2.58 24.80
C ALA A 230 -16.59 3.12 26.24
N GLY A 231 -15.58 3.94 26.51
CA GLY A 231 -15.44 4.62 27.80
C GLY A 231 -14.12 4.51 28.56
N ARG A 232 -13.08 3.90 28.02
CA ARG A 232 -11.75 3.92 28.65
C ARG A 232 -10.67 4.44 27.71
N LEU A 233 -10.62 5.76 27.56
CA LEU A 233 -9.37 6.43 27.22
C LEU A 233 -8.51 6.50 28.49
N PRO A 234 -7.22 6.08 28.46
CA PRO A 234 -6.34 6.33 29.58
C PRO A 234 -6.22 7.84 29.81
N PRO A 235 -6.16 8.31 31.05
CA PRO A 235 -5.92 9.74 31.32
C PRO A 235 -4.54 10.10 30.76
N HIS A 236 -4.48 11.25 30.10
CA HIS A 236 -3.27 11.86 29.53
C HIS A 236 -2.22 12.16 30.59
#